data_69fae2a410fa1ee8b34c53f1300fae8e
#
_entry.id   69fae2a410fa1ee8b34c53f1300fae8e
#
_cell.length_a   1.000
_cell.length_b   1.000
_cell.length_c   1.000
_cell.angle_alpha   90.00
_cell.angle_beta   90.00
_cell.angle_gamma   90.00
#
_symmetry.space_group_name_H-M   'P 1'
#
loop_
_entity.id
_entity.type
_entity.pdbx_description
1 polymer ?
#
loop_
_entity_poly.entity_id
_entity_poly.type
_entity_poly.pdbx_seq_one_letter_code
_entity_poly.pdbx_strand_id
1 'polypeptide(L)'
;VKDKNREYANLEAEYIFRTLDKFGGELKNSKKIACFVENPDSLLKEILESMNVQIKIPNQLDDRYPFANALLVLQEGIKEDVDVIAMLDTDIVITKDFTEHLSTTKILIKPEDSDPFSLNDWNQLFDFFQIPFPKERFYTSCSGQKTIPYFNGGVIIIPKKFAVELLEYWKYFIKQILDKKNQLPKRFIEKIRFTGQFAFSLALIKSKFPYDALPLSMNYP
;
A
#
# COMPACT_ATOMS: atom_id res chain seq x y z
N VAL A 1 -11.27 -11.91 10.07
CA VAL A 1 -10.25 -12.96 10.18
C VAL A 1 -10.40 -13.58 11.55
N LYS A 2 -10.86 -14.85 11.62
CA LYS A 2 -11.21 -15.50 12.90
C LYS A 2 -9.98 -16.10 13.58
N ASP A 3 -9.81 -15.73 14.81
CA ASP A 3 -9.01 -16.23 15.96
C ASP A 3 -7.52 -16.63 15.77
N LYS A 4 -7.14 -17.53 14.89
CA LYS A 4 -5.71 -17.90 14.74
C LYS A 4 -4.86 -16.85 14.03
N ASN A 5 -5.46 -16.05 13.14
CA ASN A 5 -4.76 -14.96 12.45
C ASN A 5 -4.70 -13.66 13.27
N ARG A 6 -5.48 -13.54 14.35
CA ARG A 6 -5.52 -12.33 15.18
C ARG A 6 -4.26 -12.16 16.00
N GLU A 7 -3.74 -13.24 16.59
CA GLU A 7 -2.48 -13.21 17.33
C GLU A 7 -1.30 -12.78 16.44
N TYR A 8 -1.22 -13.33 15.22
CA TYR A 8 -0.18 -12.92 14.26
C TYR A 8 -0.31 -11.47 13.86
N ALA A 9 -1.51 -11.00 13.51
CA ALA A 9 -1.74 -9.61 13.15
C ALA A 9 -1.42 -8.63 14.30
N ASN A 10 -1.67 -9.04 15.54
CA ASN A 10 -1.31 -8.26 16.72
C ASN A 10 0.21 -8.19 16.91
N LEU A 11 0.90 -9.31 16.73
CA LEU A 11 2.36 -9.37 16.80
C LEU A 11 3.00 -8.51 15.70
N GLU A 12 2.52 -8.62 14.46
CA GLU A 12 2.98 -7.80 13.35
C GLU A 12 2.81 -6.30 13.64
N ALA A 13 1.61 -5.90 14.12
CA ALA A 13 1.33 -4.52 14.49
C ALA A 13 2.23 -4.01 15.64
N GLU A 14 2.59 -4.85 16.59
CA GLU A 14 3.53 -4.52 17.65
C GLU A 14 4.96 -4.42 17.11
N TYR A 15 5.41 -5.39 16.33
CA TYR A 15 6.81 -5.47 15.87
C TYR A 15 7.19 -4.34 14.93
N ILE A 16 6.31 -3.91 14.02
CA ILE A 16 6.63 -2.78 13.14
C ILE A 16 6.96 -1.52 13.95
N PHE A 17 6.18 -1.20 14.98
CA PHE A 17 6.45 0.00 15.81
C PHE A 17 7.63 -0.18 16.76
N ARG A 18 7.84 -1.37 17.33
CA ARG A 18 9.04 -1.65 18.13
C ARG A 18 10.32 -1.53 17.28
N THR A 19 10.28 -2.00 16.05
CA THR A 19 11.45 -1.91 15.17
C THR A 19 11.67 -0.48 14.66
N LEU A 20 10.59 0.28 14.42
CA LEU A 20 10.67 1.71 14.12
C LEU A 20 11.32 2.49 15.30
N ASP A 21 10.88 2.25 16.52
CA ASP A 21 11.46 2.92 17.69
C ASP A 21 12.94 2.57 17.91
N LYS A 22 13.30 1.33 17.60
CA LYS A 22 14.68 0.85 17.83
C LYS A 22 15.65 1.23 16.70
N PHE A 23 15.19 1.16 15.45
CA PHE A 23 16.07 1.25 14.28
C PHE A 23 15.71 2.39 13.31
N GLY A 24 14.56 3.05 13.52
CA GLY A 24 14.07 4.09 12.62
C GLY A 24 14.76 5.44 12.72
N GLY A 25 15.81 5.58 13.56
CA GLY A 25 16.52 6.85 13.68
C GLY A 25 15.60 8.01 14.07
N GLU A 26 15.59 9.08 13.29
CA GLU A 26 14.71 10.22 13.51
C GLU A 26 13.22 9.91 13.23
N LEU A 27 12.93 8.90 12.43
CA LEU A 27 11.55 8.49 12.11
C LEU A 27 10.78 7.96 13.33
N LYS A 28 11.47 7.52 14.40
CA LYS A 28 10.82 7.15 15.66
C LYS A 28 9.98 8.30 16.25
N ASN A 29 10.35 9.54 15.95
CA ASN A 29 9.68 10.75 16.42
C ASN A 29 8.51 11.21 15.50
N SER A 30 8.28 10.51 14.38
CA SER A 30 7.18 10.83 13.46
C SER A 30 5.82 10.53 14.10
N LYS A 31 4.75 11.09 13.51
CA LYS A 31 3.39 10.69 13.85
C LYS A 31 3.17 9.25 13.42
N LYS A 32 2.71 8.40 14.34
CA LYS A 32 2.48 6.97 14.13
C LYS A 32 0.98 6.69 14.19
N ILE A 33 0.45 6.03 13.18
CA ILE A 33 -0.98 5.66 13.10
C ILE A 33 -1.10 4.17 12.82
N ALA A 34 -1.89 3.48 13.61
CA ALA A 34 -2.34 2.11 13.35
C ALA A 34 -3.85 2.10 13.11
N CYS A 35 -4.29 1.50 12.00
CA CYS A 35 -5.70 1.37 11.65
C CYS A 35 -6.17 -0.07 11.87
N PHE A 36 -7.22 -0.23 12.67
CA PHE A 36 -7.89 -1.51 12.92
C PHE A 36 -9.34 -1.41 12.47
N VAL A 37 -9.89 -2.44 11.86
CA VAL A 37 -11.33 -2.51 11.51
C VAL A 37 -12.18 -3.02 12.67
N GLU A 38 -11.54 -3.59 13.70
CA GLU A 38 -12.13 -4.02 14.96
C GLU A 38 -11.24 -3.52 16.10
N ASN A 39 -11.79 -3.44 17.31
CA ASN A 39 -11.01 -3.06 18.48
C ASN A 39 -9.85 -4.05 18.69
N PRO A 40 -8.59 -3.58 18.78
CA PRO A 40 -7.49 -4.42 19.23
C PRO A 40 -7.74 -4.87 20.68
N ASP A 41 -7.07 -5.95 21.10
CA ASP A 41 -7.13 -6.33 22.51
C ASP A 41 -6.48 -5.27 23.41
N SER A 42 -6.80 -5.33 24.73
CA SER A 42 -6.36 -4.30 25.69
C SER A 42 -4.84 -4.24 25.80
N LEU A 43 -4.17 -5.40 25.76
CA LEU A 43 -2.72 -5.48 25.90
C LEU A 43 -2.01 -4.82 24.68
N LEU A 44 -2.44 -5.17 23.45
CA LEU A 44 -1.91 -4.54 22.25
C LEU A 44 -2.14 -3.03 22.27
N LYS A 45 -3.34 -2.60 22.70
CA LYS A 45 -3.66 -1.17 22.80
C LYS A 45 -2.69 -0.45 23.75
N GLU A 46 -2.48 -0.97 24.95
CA GLU A 46 -1.53 -0.41 25.94
C GLU A 46 -0.10 -0.35 25.38
N ILE A 47 0.34 -1.41 24.69
CA ILE A 47 1.67 -1.46 24.06
C ILE A 47 1.80 -0.37 22.99
N LEU A 48 0.85 -0.24 22.07
CA LEU A 48 0.89 0.74 20.99
C LEU A 48 0.82 2.18 21.55
N GLU A 49 -0.04 2.45 22.51
CA GLU A 49 -0.16 3.75 23.16
C GLU A 49 1.14 4.13 23.89
N SER A 50 1.84 3.17 24.52
CA SER A 50 3.15 3.40 25.15
C SER A 50 4.23 3.82 24.16
N MET A 51 4.09 3.48 22.88
CA MET A 51 4.97 3.88 21.79
C MET A 51 4.46 5.12 21.04
N ASN A 52 3.51 5.87 21.61
CA ASN A 52 2.87 7.03 20.99
C ASN A 52 2.20 6.73 19.65
N VAL A 53 1.66 5.54 19.45
CA VAL A 53 0.90 5.16 18.26
C VAL A 53 -0.56 5.58 18.43
N GLN A 54 -1.08 6.35 17.49
CA GLN A 54 -2.50 6.69 17.44
C GLN A 54 -3.28 5.52 16.85
N ILE A 55 -4.18 4.96 17.64
CA ILE A 55 -5.05 3.89 17.19
C ILE A 55 -6.31 4.51 16.59
N LYS A 56 -6.62 4.13 15.33
CA LYS A 56 -7.83 4.52 14.62
C LYS A 56 -8.66 3.27 14.32
N ILE A 57 -9.98 3.38 14.46
CA ILE A 57 -10.92 2.27 14.21
C ILE A 57 -11.95 2.74 13.16
N PRO A 58 -11.52 2.92 11.91
CA PRO A 58 -12.42 3.31 10.83
C PRO A 58 -13.29 2.12 10.38
N ASN A 59 -14.42 2.43 9.76
CA ASN A 59 -15.25 1.40 9.14
C ASN A 59 -14.49 0.73 7.98
N GLN A 60 -14.71 -0.56 7.81
CA GLN A 60 -14.20 -1.33 6.67
C GLN A 60 -14.64 -0.70 5.34
N LEU A 61 -13.75 -0.69 4.34
CA LEU A 61 -14.02 -0.02 3.05
C LEU A 61 -14.93 -0.81 2.12
N ASP A 62 -14.75 -2.11 2.03
CA ASP A 62 -15.58 -2.99 1.18
C ASP A 62 -15.51 -4.43 1.71
N ASP A 63 -16.66 -5.00 2.08
CA ASP A 63 -16.76 -6.36 2.63
C ASP A 63 -16.35 -7.44 1.61
N ARG A 64 -16.45 -7.14 0.32
CA ARG A 64 -16.07 -8.06 -0.77
C ARG A 64 -14.56 -8.19 -0.92
N TYR A 65 -13.79 -7.20 -0.43
CA TYR A 65 -12.35 -7.15 -0.57
C TYR A 65 -11.68 -6.54 0.67
N PRO A 66 -11.51 -7.33 1.76
CA PRO A 66 -10.91 -6.84 3.01
C PRO A 66 -9.51 -6.23 2.87
N PHE A 67 -8.73 -6.63 1.85
CA PHE A 67 -7.42 -6.03 1.57
C PHE A 67 -7.49 -4.53 1.22
N ALA A 68 -8.67 -4.01 0.83
CA ALA A 68 -8.86 -2.57 0.65
C ALA A 68 -8.64 -1.77 1.95
N ASN A 69 -8.72 -2.42 3.11
CA ASN A 69 -8.51 -1.77 4.41
C ASN A 69 -7.10 -1.20 4.58
N ALA A 70 -6.10 -1.63 3.79
CA ALA A 70 -4.80 -0.97 3.73
C ALA A 70 -4.91 0.53 3.39
N LEU A 71 -5.92 0.94 2.60
CA LEU A 71 -6.14 2.33 2.24
C LEU A 71 -6.65 3.20 3.42
N LEU A 72 -7.12 2.57 4.51
CA LEU A 72 -7.54 3.28 5.72
C LEU A 72 -6.37 4.03 6.36
N VAL A 73 -5.16 3.49 6.27
CA VAL A 73 -3.93 4.16 6.75
C VAL A 73 -3.70 5.47 6.00
N LEU A 74 -3.84 5.45 4.67
CA LEU A 74 -3.73 6.67 3.85
C LEU A 74 -4.86 7.65 4.17
N GLN A 75 -6.09 7.17 4.32
CA GLN A 75 -7.25 7.98 4.68
C GLN A 75 -7.07 8.70 6.02
N GLU A 76 -6.53 8.03 7.03
CA GLU A 76 -6.25 8.65 8.33
C GLU A 76 -5.03 9.57 8.26
N GLY A 77 -3.96 9.17 7.57
CA GLY A 77 -2.77 9.99 7.37
C GLY A 77 -3.05 11.33 6.65
N ILE A 78 -4.03 11.35 5.74
CA ILE A 78 -4.47 12.60 5.07
C ILE A 78 -5.01 13.65 6.07
N LYS A 79 -5.54 13.24 7.18
CA LYS A 79 -6.09 14.16 8.20
C LYS A 79 -5.00 14.83 9.05
N GLU A 80 -3.79 14.28 9.02
CA GLU A 80 -2.69 14.78 9.82
C GLU A 80 -1.97 15.97 9.13
N ASP A 81 -1.38 16.85 9.92
CA ASP A 81 -0.53 17.95 9.43
C ASP A 81 0.90 17.42 9.24
N VAL A 82 1.17 16.93 8.04
CA VAL A 82 2.45 16.33 7.62
C VAL A 82 2.70 16.61 6.14
N ASP A 83 3.95 16.55 5.70
CA ASP A 83 4.32 16.75 4.29
C ASP A 83 4.32 15.42 3.50
N VAL A 84 4.60 14.31 4.19
CA VAL A 84 4.77 12.98 3.59
C VAL A 84 4.05 11.94 4.44
N ILE A 85 3.40 10.99 3.78
CA ILE A 85 2.79 9.82 4.40
C ILE A 85 3.56 8.57 3.94
N ALA A 86 4.11 7.83 4.88
CA ALA A 86 4.67 6.50 4.65
C ALA A 86 3.61 5.45 5.02
N MET A 87 3.07 4.75 4.02
CA MET A 87 2.24 3.56 4.24
C MET A 87 3.15 2.34 4.36
N LEU A 88 2.94 1.55 5.40
CA LEU A 88 3.71 0.32 5.66
C LEU A 88 2.72 -0.82 5.94
N ASP A 89 2.95 -1.98 5.35
CA ASP A 89 2.24 -3.21 5.75
C ASP A 89 2.73 -3.67 7.13
N THR A 90 1.88 -4.36 7.86
CA THR A 90 2.18 -4.75 9.25
C THR A 90 3.28 -5.81 9.38
N ASP A 91 3.51 -6.60 8.34
CA ASP A 91 4.57 -7.62 8.26
C ASP A 91 5.97 -7.06 7.92
N ILE A 92 6.11 -5.73 7.87
CA ILE A 92 7.38 -5.05 7.66
C ILE A 92 8.20 -4.97 8.96
N VAL A 93 9.49 -5.25 8.85
CA VAL A 93 10.48 -5.06 9.93
C VAL A 93 11.44 -3.94 9.52
N ILE A 94 11.50 -2.88 10.35
CA ILE A 94 12.39 -1.74 10.11
C ILE A 94 13.75 -2.07 10.68
N THR A 95 14.79 -2.04 9.86
CA THR A 95 16.16 -2.40 10.23
C THR A 95 17.13 -1.21 10.25
N LYS A 96 16.72 -0.07 9.65
CA LYS A 96 17.50 1.18 9.64
C LYS A 96 16.59 2.38 9.36
N ASP A 97 17.12 3.57 9.61
CA ASP A 97 16.52 4.84 9.18
C ASP A 97 16.36 4.87 7.66
N PHE A 98 15.22 5.35 7.19
CA PHE A 98 14.91 5.52 5.77
C PHE A 98 14.47 6.94 5.41
N THR A 99 14.82 7.93 6.23
CA THR A 99 14.52 9.35 6.01
C THR A 99 14.99 9.82 4.63
N GLU A 100 16.12 9.30 4.14
CA GLU A 100 16.67 9.60 2.81
C GLU A 100 15.71 9.25 1.65
N HIS A 101 14.75 8.37 1.88
CA HIS A 101 13.74 7.96 0.90
C HIS A 101 12.42 8.72 1.03
N LEU A 102 12.28 9.63 1.97
CA LEU A 102 11.09 10.48 2.04
C LEU A 102 11.13 11.53 0.92
N SER A 103 10.03 11.70 0.22
CA SER A 103 9.91 12.63 -0.89
C SER A 103 8.65 13.46 -0.78
N THR A 104 8.77 14.78 -0.96
CA THR A 104 7.65 15.72 -1.08
C THR A 104 7.26 16.00 -2.53
N THR A 105 7.98 15.44 -3.50
CA THR A 105 7.83 15.77 -4.92
C THR A 105 7.35 14.63 -5.78
N LYS A 106 7.58 13.39 -5.39
CA LYS A 106 7.17 12.19 -6.13
C LYS A 106 6.75 11.05 -5.20
N ILE A 107 5.87 10.19 -5.69
CA ILE A 107 5.47 8.96 -4.99
C ILE A 107 6.60 7.94 -5.18
N LEU A 108 7.01 7.27 -4.10
CA LEU A 108 8.06 6.27 -4.15
C LEU A 108 7.50 4.92 -3.71
N ILE A 109 7.72 3.89 -4.53
CA ILE A 109 7.16 2.55 -4.31
C ILE A 109 8.14 1.50 -4.81
N LYS A 110 8.24 0.36 -4.12
CA LYS A 110 9.07 -0.75 -4.60
C LYS A 110 8.39 -1.47 -5.79
N PRO A 111 9.11 -1.79 -6.89
CA PRO A 111 8.59 -2.68 -7.92
C PRO A 111 8.18 -4.03 -7.33
N GLU A 112 7.11 -4.64 -7.88
CA GLU A 112 6.64 -5.95 -7.43
C GLU A 112 7.73 -7.02 -7.63
N ASP A 113 7.68 -8.08 -6.85
CA ASP A 113 8.70 -9.15 -6.87
C ASP A 113 8.64 -9.99 -8.15
N SER A 114 7.43 -10.21 -8.62
CA SER A 114 7.16 -10.90 -9.88
C SER A 114 5.86 -10.40 -10.49
N ASP A 115 5.76 -10.41 -11.80
CA ASP A 115 4.53 -10.05 -12.50
C ASP A 115 3.87 -11.31 -13.10
N PRO A 116 2.69 -11.73 -12.61
CA PRO A 116 1.98 -12.87 -13.16
C PRO A 116 1.26 -12.57 -14.48
N PHE A 117 1.37 -11.34 -14.99
CA PHE A 117 0.70 -10.87 -16.19
C PHE A 117 1.69 -10.58 -17.32
N SER A 118 1.27 -10.84 -18.55
CA SER A 118 1.98 -10.37 -19.72
C SER A 118 1.68 -8.89 -20.01
N LEU A 119 2.53 -8.24 -20.81
CA LEU A 119 2.23 -6.87 -21.27
C LEU A 119 0.91 -6.80 -22.06
N ASN A 120 0.51 -7.89 -22.72
CA ASN A 120 -0.77 -7.95 -23.41
C ASN A 120 -1.95 -8.04 -22.44
N ASP A 121 -1.82 -8.79 -21.34
CA ASP A 121 -2.84 -8.80 -20.29
C ASP A 121 -3.02 -7.40 -19.71
N TRP A 122 -1.92 -6.73 -19.38
CA TRP A 122 -1.95 -5.35 -18.89
C TRP A 122 -2.60 -4.40 -19.90
N ASN A 123 -2.25 -4.49 -21.19
CA ASN A 123 -2.87 -3.65 -22.21
C ASN A 123 -4.39 -3.83 -22.25
N GLN A 124 -4.87 -5.08 -22.19
CA GLN A 124 -6.31 -5.36 -22.13
C GLN A 124 -6.98 -4.74 -20.89
N LEU A 125 -6.32 -4.72 -19.72
CA LEU A 125 -6.86 -4.09 -18.52
C LEU A 125 -6.93 -2.57 -18.67
N PHE A 126 -5.87 -1.94 -19.19
CA PHE A 126 -5.83 -0.50 -19.41
C PHE A 126 -6.87 -0.05 -20.46
N ASP A 127 -7.03 -0.81 -21.56
CA ASP A 127 -8.04 -0.56 -22.57
C ASP A 127 -9.46 -0.71 -21.98
N PHE A 128 -9.69 -1.73 -21.15
CA PHE A 128 -10.97 -1.94 -20.47
C PHE A 128 -11.40 -0.73 -19.63
N PHE A 129 -10.44 -0.06 -18.99
CA PHE A 129 -10.68 1.15 -18.19
C PHE A 129 -10.48 2.46 -18.97
N GLN A 130 -10.20 2.39 -20.27
CA GLN A 130 -9.95 3.55 -21.14
C GLN A 130 -8.84 4.47 -20.60
N ILE A 131 -7.78 3.87 -20.07
CA ILE A 131 -6.58 4.55 -19.62
C ILE A 131 -5.46 4.28 -20.62
N PRO A 132 -4.71 5.31 -21.06
CA PRO A 132 -3.57 5.10 -21.95
C PRO A 132 -2.57 4.13 -21.36
N PHE A 133 -2.14 3.15 -22.17
CA PHE A 133 -1.14 2.18 -21.73
C PHE A 133 0.18 2.88 -21.43
N PRO A 134 0.78 2.70 -20.24
CA PRO A 134 2.00 3.40 -19.85
C PRO A 134 3.18 3.01 -20.75
N LYS A 135 4.04 3.98 -21.04
CA LYS A 135 5.29 3.75 -21.81
C LYS A 135 6.45 3.32 -20.92
N GLU A 136 6.43 3.75 -19.67
CA GLU A 136 7.44 3.45 -18.68
C GLU A 136 7.50 1.95 -18.42
N ARG A 137 8.70 1.44 -18.16
CA ARG A 137 8.93 0.04 -17.81
C ARG A 137 9.83 -0.05 -16.61
N PHE A 138 9.47 -0.98 -15.74
CA PHE A 138 10.23 -1.35 -14.56
C PHE A 138 10.69 -2.80 -14.66
N TYR A 139 11.62 -3.18 -13.81
CA TYR A 139 11.99 -4.58 -13.63
C TYR A 139 11.50 -5.04 -12.26
N THR A 140 10.85 -6.20 -12.22
CA THR A 140 10.43 -6.82 -10.97
C THR A 140 11.65 -7.16 -10.12
N SER A 141 11.52 -6.99 -8.80
CA SER A 141 12.66 -7.00 -7.89
C SER A 141 13.30 -8.38 -7.71
N CYS A 142 12.54 -9.47 -7.84
CA CYS A 142 13.06 -10.83 -7.70
C CYS A 142 13.21 -11.57 -9.03
N SER A 143 12.19 -11.52 -9.90
CA SER A 143 12.25 -12.27 -11.17
C SER A 143 12.99 -11.54 -12.28
N GLY A 144 13.29 -10.23 -12.13
CA GLY A 144 13.92 -9.42 -13.16
C GLY A 144 13.09 -9.26 -14.44
N GLN A 145 11.79 -9.55 -14.36
CA GLN A 145 10.87 -9.46 -15.48
C GLN A 145 10.55 -7.99 -15.79
N LYS A 146 10.54 -7.63 -17.07
CA LYS A 146 10.13 -6.31 -17.51
C LYS A 146 8.62 -6.16 -17.48
N THR A 147 8.13 -5.17 -16.73
CA THR A 147 6.71 -4.92 -16.53
C THR A 147 6.34 -3.44 -16.68
N ILE A 148 5.06 -3.12 -16.60
CA ILE A 148 4.52 -1.76 -16.45
C ILE A 148 4.83 -1.22 -15.03
N PRO A 149 4.41 0.01 -14.66
CA PRO A 149 4.38 0.48 -13.26
C PRO A 149 3.47 -0.41 -12.39
N TYR A 150 3.98 -1.60 -12.05
CA TYR A 150 3.34 -2.58 -11.18
C TYR A 150 4.20 -2.76 -9.93
N PHE A 151 3.61 -2.41 -8.78
CA PHE A 151 4.34 -2.17 -7.55
C PHE A 151 3.77 -2.99 -6.38
N ASN A 152 4.66 -3.33 -5.46
CA ASN A 152 4.34 -3.95 -4.18
C ASN A 152 3.77 -2.90 -3.22
N GLY A 153 2.65 -3.24 -2.56
CA GLY A 153 1.96 -2.32 -1.65
C GLY A 153 2.56 -2.19 -0.25
N GLY A 154 3.58 -3.00 0.09
CA GLY A 154 4.09 -3.08 1.46
C GLY A 154 4.78 -1.81 1.96
N VAL A 155 5.43 -1.03 1.07
CA VAL A 155 6.02 0.28 1.39
C VAL A 155 5.69 1.27 0.30
N ILE A 156 4.93 2.32 0.64
CA ILE A 156 4.58 3.41 -0.27
C ILE A 156 4.82 4.75 0.41
N ILE A 157 5.66 5.60 -0.17
CA ILE A 157 5.93 6.96 0.29
C ILE A 157 5.13 7.93 -0.57
N ILE A 158 4.22 8.68 0.03
CA ILE A 158 3.27 9.53 -0.67
C ILE A 158 3.39 10.98 -0.19
N PRO A 159 3.75 11.94 -1.08
CA PRO A 159 3.63 13.35 -0.77
C PRO A 159 2.19 13.70 -0.39
N LYS A 160 1.98 14.39 0.72
CA LYS A 160 0.64 14.77 1.21
C LYS A 160 -0.21 15.43 0.13
N LYS A 161 0.39 16.30 -0.69
CA LYS A 161 -0.30 17.02 -1.77
C LYS A 161 -0.92 16.12 -2.85
N PHE A 162 -0.46 14.87 -2.99
CA PHE A 162 -1.02 13.89 -3.94
C PHE A 162 -1.98 12.91 -3.28
N ALA A 163 -1.97 12.81 -1.95
CA ALA A 163 -2.59 11.73 -1.20
C ALA A 163 -4.12 11.65 -1.39
N VAL A 164 -4.81 12.79 -1.40
CA VAL A 164 -6.27 12.84 -1.54
C VAL A 164 -6.71 12.29 -2.89
N GLU A 165 -6.18 12.85 -3.98
CA GLU A 165 -6.58 12.46 -5.33
C GLU A 165 -6.16 11.02 -5.65
N LEU A 166 -4.96 10.60 -5.20
CA LEU A 166 -4.50 9.22 -5.35
C LEU A 166 -5.43 8.23 -4.63
N LEU A 167 -5.84 8.54 -3.40
CA LEU A 167 -6.77 7.71 -2.62
C LEU A 167 -8.11 7.56 -3.32
N GLU A 168 -8.65 8.65 -3.87
CA GLU A 168 -9.94 8.64 -4.57
C GLU A 168 -9.87 7.77 -5.85
N TYR A 169 -8.82 7.93 -6.67
CA TYR A 169 -8.62 7.05 -7.83
C TYR A 169 -8.44 5.59 -7.42
N TRP A 170 -7.66 5.33 -6.37
CA TRP A 170 -7.39 3.97 -5.93
C TRP A 170 -8.68 3.28 -5.45
N LYS A 171 -9.47 3.93 -4.60
CA LYS A 171 -10.80 3.45 -4.18
C LYS A 171 -11.74 3.25 -5.36
N TYR A 172 -11.78 4.20 -6.28
CA TYR A 172 -12.58 4.12 -7.48
C TYR A 172 -12.26 2.86 -8.30
N PHE A 173 -10.98 2.61 -8.58
CA PHE A 173 -10.59 1.44 -9.37
C PHE A 173 -10.81 0.12 -8.63
N ILE A 174 -10.58 0.04 -7.33
CA ILE A 174 -10.95 -1.14 -6.53
C ILE A 174 -12.44 -1.43 -6.72
N LYS A 175 -13.29 -0.43 -6.51
CA LYS A 175 -14.74 -0.58 -6.67
C LYS A 175 -15.11 -1.01 -8.08
N GLN A 176 -14.59 -0.36 -9.13
CA GLN A 176 -14.88 -0.70 -10.52
C GLN A 176 -14.44 -2.13 -10.88
N ILE A 177 -13.28 -2.57 -10.41
CA ILE A 177 -12.79 -3.94 -10.61
C ILE A 177 -13.74 -4.95 -9.97
N LEU A 178 -14.18 -4.71 -8.74
CA LEU A 178 -15.09 -5.60 -8.03
C LEU A 178 -16.48 -5.62 -8.67
N ASP A 179 -17.02 -4.47 -9.05
CA ASP A 179 -18.35 -4.34 -9.67
C ASP A 179 -18.40 -4.99 -11.07
N LYS A 180 -17.30 -4.91 -11.82
CA LYS A 180 -17.18 -5.44 -13.18
C LYS A 180 -16.39 -6.74 -13.27
N LYS A 181 -16.22 -7.43 -12.16
CA LYS A 181 -15.36 -8.63 -12.04
C LYS A 181 -15.54 -9.61 -13.19
N ASN A 182 -16.77 -9.93 -13.56
CA ASN A 182 -17.07 -10.92 -14.59
C ASN A 182 -16.81 -10.43 -16.03
N GLN A 183 -16.50 -9.15 -16.23
CA GLN A 183 -16.20 -8.53 -17.52
C GLN A 183 -14.71 -8.29 -17.73
N LEU A 184 -13.90 -8.46 -16.69
CA LEU A 184 -12.45 -8.26 -16.75
C LEU A 184 -11.79 -9.31 -17.66
N PRO A 185 -10.61 -9.01 -18.22
CA PRO A 185 -9.80 -10.02 -18.89
C PRO A 185 -9.55 -11.21 -17.95
N LYS A 186 -9.70 -12.43 -18.50
CA LYS A 186 -9.72 -13.69 -17.72
C LYS A 186 -8.58 -13.79 -16.70
N ARG A 187 -7.38 -13.38 -17.09
CA ARG A 187 -6.20 -13.49 -16.20
C ARG A 187 -6.35 -12.68 -14.91
N PHE A 188 -7.01 -11.50 -14.96
CA PHE A 188 -7.27 -10.68 -13.78
C PHE A 188 -8.36 -11.26 -12.90
N ILE A 189 -9.36 -11.93 -13.48
CA ILE A 189 -10.38 -12.67 -12.72
C ILE A 189 -9.71 -13.78 -11.90
N GLU A 190 -8.78 -14.52 -12.50
CA GLU A 190 -8.02 -15.59 -11.83
C GLU A 190 -7.14 -15.06 -10.69
N LYS A 191 -6.71 -13.82 -10.79
CA LYS A 191 -5.81 -13.14 -9.83
C LYS A 191 -6.49 -12.05 -9.02
N ILE A 192 -7.80 -12.14 -8.83
CA ILE A 192 -8.63 -11.09 -8.19
C ILE A 192 -8.16 -10.69 -6.78
N ARG A 193 -7.44 -11.54 -6.08
CA ARG A 193 -6.84 -11.21 -4.78
C ARG A 193 -5.85 -10.03 -4.83
N PHE A 194 -5.27 -9.75 -6.00
CA PHE A 194 -4.36 -8.63 -6.23
C PHE A 194 -5.06 -7.36 -6.69
N THR A 195 -6.39 -7.28 -6.56
CA THR A 195 -7.20 -6.10 -6.96
C THR A 195 -6.60 -4.79 -6.47
N GLY A 196 -6.11 -4.73 -5.23
CA GLY A 196 -5.48 -3.53 -4.68
C GLY A 196 -4.29 -3.05 -5.50
N GLN A 197 -3.42 -3.96 -5.94
CA GLN A 197 -2.24 -3.65 -6.75
C GLN A 197 -2.60 -3.25 -8.19
N PHE A 198 -3.59 -3.93 -8.83
CA PHE A 198 -4.07 -3.52 -10.16
C PHE A 198 -4.68 -2.12 -10.11
N ALA A 199 -5.54 -1.89 -9.13
CA ALA A 199 -6.20 -0.62 -8.93
C ALA A 199 -5.18 0.50 -8.65
N PHE A 200 -4.11 0.20 -7.91
CA PHE A 200 -3.03 1.14 -7.66
C PHE A 200 -2.30 1.52 -8.96
N SER A 201 -1.94 0.55 -9.80
CA SER A 201 -1.31 0.82 -11.10
C SER A 201 -2.20 1.71 -11.99
N LEU A 202 -3.52 1.42 -12.04
CA LEU A 202 -4.48 2.24 -12.77
C LEU A 202 -4.59 3.65 -12.19
N ALA A 203 -4.66 3.78 -10.85
CA ALA A 203 -4.74 5.06 -10.15
C ALA A 203 -3.49 5.92 -10.39
N LEU A 204 -2.32 5.32 -10.30
CA LEU A 204 -1.03 5.98 -10.50
C LEU A 204 -0.91 6.56 -11.92
N ILE A 205 -1.24 5.76 -12.94
CA ILE A 205 -1.20 6.23 -14.33
C ILE A 205 -2.29 7.26 -14.62
N LYS A 206 -3.48 7.09 -14.04
CA LYS A 206 -4.60 8.04 -14.19
C LYS A 206 -4.29 9.40 -13.57
N SER A 207 -3.68 9.43 -12.41
CA SER A 207 -3.34 10.67 -11.69
C SER A 207 -2.25 11.48 -12.36
N LYS A 208 -1.38 10.85 -13.16
CA LYS A 208 -0.20 11.48 -13.78
C LYS A 208 0.78 12.11 -12.77
N PHE A 209 0.71 11.73 -11.51
CA PHE A 209 1.68 12.18 -10.51
C PHE A 209 3.07 11.64 -10.82
N PRO A 210 4.12 12.39 -10.51
CA PRO A 210 5.48 11.87 -10.60
C PRO A 210 5.68 10.72 -9.58
N TYR A 211 6.26 9.63 -10.04
CA TYR A 211 6.60 8.47 -9.23
C TYR A 211 7.96 7.90 -9.61
N ASP A 212 8.53 7.09 -8.73
CA ASP A 212 9.80 6.41 -8.96
C ASP A 212 9.90 5.14 -8.11
N ALA A 213 10.84 4.27 -8.46
CA ALA A 213 11.08 3.04 -7.73
C ALA A 213 11.87 3.27 -6.45
N LEU A 214 11.43 2.66 -5.35
CA LEU A 214 12.25 2.47 -4.15
C LEU A 214 13.32 1.39 -4.39
N PRO A 215 14.47 1.49 -3.71
CA PRO A 215 15.47 0.43 -3.77
C PRO A 215 14.97 -0.86 -3.12
N LEU A 216 15.55 -2.00 -3.49
CA LEU A 216 15.18 -3.32 -2.97
C LEU A 216 15.23 -3.40 -1.44
N SER A 217 16.15 -2.67 -0.80
CA SER A 217 16.30 -2.61 0.67
C SER A 217 15.09 -2.00 1.39
N MET A 218 14.17 -1.34 0.67
CA MET A 218 12.99 -0.70 1.24
C MET A 218 11.73 -1.59 1.25
N ASN A 219 11.82 -2.82 1.06
CA ASN A 219 10.84 -3.89 1.24
C ASN A 219 11.42 -5.16 0.61
N TYR A 220 12.41 -5.71 1.27
CA TYR A 220 13.03 -6.97 0.83
C TYR A 220 12.06 -8.11 1.09
N PRO A 221 11.77 -8.99 0.08
CA PRO A 221 10.84 -10.11 0.20
C PRO A 221 11.38 -11.21 1.11
#